data_a145fc664e7fc738ed9c1221e745b85c
#
_entry.id   a145fc664e7fc738ed9c1221e745b85c
#
_cell.length_a   1.000
_cell.length_b   1.000
_cell.length_c   1.000
_cell.angle_alpha   90.00
_cell.angle_beta   90.00
_cell.angle_gamma   90.00
#
_symmetry.space_group_name_H-M   'P 1'
#
loop_
_entity.id
_entity.type
_entity.pdbx_description
1 polymer ?
#
loop_
_entity_poly.entity_id
_entity_poly.type
_entity_poly.pdbx_seq_one_letter_code
_entity_poly.pdbx_strand_id
1 'polypeptide(L)'
;MNKYLRTAALAATSTLLLALPMKAQELNFFTIGTGGTAYTYYPVGGVIANAISKPPGSRECGKGGSCGVDGLIASAVSSRGSVDNVNAIISGLRNSGFAQSDVAYWAYTGTGTMAGKEPAKGLRTIAALFEEHIHLVALADSGINSVADLKGKRVSLDEPGSGTYVDANLILEANGLSADMITAEALKGTA
;
A
#
# COMPACT_ATOMS: atom_id res chain seq x y z
N MET A 1 20.68 -43.44 55.23
CA MET A 1 20.07 -42.49 54.28
C MET A 1 19.81 -43.24 53.00
N ASN A 2 18.54 -43.53 52.73
CA ASN A 2 18.08 -44.52 51.76
C ASN A 2 18.50 -44.18 50.29
N LYS A 3 19.03 -45.16 49.55
CA LYS A 3 19.44 -45.02 48.14
C LYS A 3 18.32 -44.42 47.23
N TYR A 4 17.06 -44.65 47.58
CA TYR A 4 15.87 -44.14 46.88
C TYR A 4 15.63 -42.65 47.06
N LEU A 5 16.07 -42.07 48.19
CA LEU A 5 15.97 -40.61 48.44
C LEU A 5 17.01 -39.82 47.60
N ARG A 6 18.16 -40.39 47.28
CA ARG A 6 19.19 -39.78 46.41
C ARG A 6 18.80 -39.81 44.96
N THR A 7 18.15 -40.88 44.48
CA THR A 7 17.65 -40.96 43.11
C THR A 7 16.45 -40.06 42.86
N ALA A 8 15.55 -39.88 43.84
CA ALA A 8 14.43 -38.96 43.71
C ALA A 8 14.87 -37.47 43.69
N ALA A 9 15.91 -37.10 44.42
CA ALA A 9 16.46 -35.74 44.41
C ALA A 9 17.18 -35.39 43.11
N LEU A 10 17.84 -36.33 42.43
CA LEU A 10 18.45 -36.12 41.13
C LEU A 10 17.42 -36.03 39.99
N ALA A 11 16.30 -36.73 40.06
CA ALA A 11 15.22 -36.65 39.08
C ALA A 11 14.45 -35.31 39.17
N ALA A 12 14.28 -34.79 40.39
CA ALA A 12 13.61 -33.49 40.59
C ALA A 12 14.43 -32.29 40.10
N THR A 13 15.77 -32.36 40.17
CA THR A 13 16.64 -31.28 39.64
C THR A 13 16.75 -31.27 38.13
N SER A 14 16.60 -32.41 37.46
CA SER A 14 16.66 -32.50 35.98
C SER A 14 15.42 -31.94 35.31
N THR A 15 14.25 -31.93 35.96
CA THR A 15 12.99 -31.41 35.40
C THR A 15 12.85 -29.89 35.54
N LEU A 16 13.58 -29.26 36.46
CA LEU A 16 13.49 -27.82 36.70
C LEU A 16 14.30 -26.99 35.69
N LEU A 17 15.23 -27.61 34.96
CA LEU A 17 16.10 -26.92 33.97
C LEU A 17 15.45 -26.74 32.60
N LEU A 18 14.27 -27.31 32.34
CA LEU A 18 13.62 -27.30 31.03
C LEU A 18 12.52 -26.19 30.90
N ALA A 19 12.22 -25.46 31.95
CA ALA A 19 11.24 -24.38 31.94
C ALA A 19 11.89 -23.00 31.85
N LEU A 20 12.82 -22.81 30.89
CA LEU A 20 13.18 -21.46 30.51
C LEU A 20 11.98 -20.86 29.75
N PRO A 21 11.48 -19.70 30.16
CA PRO A 21 10.43 -19.04 29.41
C PRO A 21 10.98 -18.75 28.02
N MET A 22 10.55 -19.51 27.02
CA MET A 22 10.76 -19.14 25.63
C MET A 22 9.99 -17.83 25.42
N LYS A 23 10.72 -16.73 25.36
CA LYS A 23 10.15 -15.45 24.98
C LYS A 23 9.64 -15.62 23.55
N ALA A 24 8.32 -15.78 23.39
CA ALA A 24 7.72 -15.77 22.06
C ALA A 24 8.08 -14.42 21.44
N GLN A 25 8.73 -14.45 20.29
CA GLN A 25 9.03 -13.22 19.56
C GLN A 25 7.70 -12.64 19.08
N GLU A 26 7.43 -11.40 19.43
CA GLU A 26 6.22 -10.70 19.03
C GLU A 26 6.22 -10.49 17.51
N LEU A 27 5.15 -10.91 16.86
CA LEU A 27 4.96 -10.74 15.42
C LEU A 27 4.19 -9.46 15.17
N ASN A 28 4.76 -8.60 14.33
CA ASN A 28 4.15 -7.35 13.91
C ASN A 28 3.83 -7.43 12.41
N PHE A 29 2.55 -7.39 12.05
CA PHE A 29 2.12 -7.35 10.67
C PHE A 29 1.98 -5.90 10.21
N PHE A 30 2.50 -5.62 9.01
CA PHE A 30 2.46 -4.29 8.42
C PHE A 30 2.01 -4.35 6.96
N THR A 31 0.91 -3.68 6.64
CA THR A 31 0.33 -3.68 5.30
C THR A 31 0.63 -2.37 4.58
N ILE A 32 1.05 -2.48 3.32
CA ILE A 32 1.31 -1.37 2.41
C ILE A 32 0.30 -1.44 1.29
N GLY A 33 -0.68 -0.54 1.27
CA GLY A 33 -1.62 -0.40 0.16
C GLY A 33 -0.90 0.08 -1.10
N THR A 34 -1.17 -0.56 -2.22
CA THR A 34 -0.47 -0.28 -3.48
C THR A 34 -1.45 0.17 -4.58
N GLY A 35 -1.52 -0.52 -5.69
CA GLY A 35 -2.44 -0.37 -6.79
C GLY A 35 -2.75 -1.72 -7.40
N GLY A 36 -3.24 -1.75 -8.62
CA GLY A 36 -3.34 -2.97 -9.41
C GLY A 36 -1.96 -3.59 -9.63
N THR A 37 -1.92 -4.92 -9.74
CA THR A 37 -0.65 -5.68 -9.80
C THR A 37 0.23 -5.39 -11.00
N ALA A 38 -0.34 -4.83 -12.07
CA ALA A 38 0.40 -4.40 -13.26
C ALA A 38 0.97 -2.97 -13.14
N TYR A 39 0.58 -2.21 -12.12
CA TYR A 39 1.03 -0.83 -11.91
C TYR A 39 2.28 -0.76 -11.04
N THR A 40 2.99 0.37 -11.13
CA THR A 40 4.27 0.62 -10.45
C THR A 40 4.18 0.48 -8.93
N TYR A 41 3.09 0.88 -8.30
CA TYR A 41 2.95 0.82 -6.84
C TYR A 41 3.11 -0.60 -6.28
N TYR A 42 2.57 -1.61 -6.98
CA TYR A 42 2.58 -2.98 -6.45
C TYR A 42 3.99 -3.59 -6.39
N PRO A 43 4.79 -3.63 -7.48
CA PRO A 43 6.15 -4.16 -7.40
C PRO A 43 7.06 -3.32 -6.48
N VAL A 44 6.94 -1.99 -6.48
CA VAL A 44 7.73 -1.14 -5.57
C VAL A 44 7.35 -1.38 -4.12
N GLY A 45 6.05 -1.49 -3.81
CA GLY A 45 5.56 -1.86 -2.50
C GLY A 45 6.07 -3.24 -2.04
N GLY A 46 6.15 -4.19 -2.95
CA GLY A 46 6.75 -5.51 -2.70
C GLY A 46 8.23 -5.45 -2.32
N VAL A 47 9.00 -4.63 -3.03
CA VAL A 47 10.43 -4.40 -2.72
C VAL A 47 10.57 -3.76 -1.33
N ILE A 48 9.77 -2.74 -1.01
CA ILE A 48 9.79 -2.09 0.30
C ILE A 48 9.39 -3.09 1.39
N ALA A 49 8.30 -3.83 1.19
CA ALA A 49 7.83 -4.82 2.14
C ALA A 49 8.90 -5.87 2.46
N ASN A 50 9.60 -6.38 1.43
CA ASN A 50 10.72 -7.29 1.60
C ASN A 50 11.88 -6.65 2.37
N ALA A 51 12.23 -5.41 2.04
CA ALA A 51 13.38 -4.72 2.64
C ALA A 51 13.20 -4.47 4.15
N ILE A 52 11.96 -4.14 4.58
CA ILE A 52 11.67 -3.83 5.98
C ILE A 52 11.30 -5.07 6.81
N SER A 53 10.99 -6.20 6.18
CA SER A 53 10.60 -7.43 6.89
C SER A 53 11.81 -8.17 7.44
N LYS A 54 11.68 -8.67 8.68
CA LYS A 54 12.59 -9.64 9.30
C LYS A 54 11.79 -10.58 10.19
N PRO A 55 11.08 -11.55 9.60
CA PRO A 55 10.31 -12.54 10.36
C PRO A 55 11.20 -13.34 11.30
N PRO A 56 10.64 -13.92 12.38
CA PRO A 56 11.37 -14.81 13.25
C PRO A 56 12.01 -15.98 12.48
N GLY A 57 13.25 -16.31 12.84
CA GLY A 57 14.01 -17.36 12.14
C GLY A 57 14.67 -16.92 10.84
N SER A 58 14.55 -15.65 10.45
CA SER A 58 15.31 -15.10 9.32
C SER A 58 16.80 -15.23 9.55
N ARG A 59 17.55 -15.49 8.46
CA ARG A 59 19.01 -15.43 8.49
C ARG A 59 19.46 -14.00 8.85
N GLU A 60 20.56 -13.92 9.59
CA GLU A 60 21.19 -12.66 9.98
C GLU A 60 21.58 -11.80 8.77
N CYS A 61 21.38 -10.50 8.85
CA CYS A 61 21.70 -9.54 7.79
C CYS A 61 23.17 -9.66 7.32
N GLY A 62 24.13 -9.69 8.23
CA GLY A 62 25.55 -9.82 7.91
C GLY A 62 25.94 -11.17 7.27
N LYS A 63 25.03 -12.12 7.21
CA LYS A 63 25.17 -13.43 6.55
C LYS A 63 24.33 -13.56 5.28
N GLY A 64 23.95 -12.42 4.70
CA GLY A 64 23.10 -12.38 3.51
C GLY A 64 21.62 -12.68 3.77
N GLY A 65 21.13 -12.41 4.98
CA GLY A 65 19.73 -12.54 5.36
C GLY A 65 18.99 -11.19 5.38
N SER A 66 17.83 -11.18 6.06
CA SER A 66 16.99 -9.99 6.16
C SER A 66 17.58 -8.93 7.09
N CYS A 67 17.65 -7.68 6.60
CA CYS A 67 18.13 -6.51 7.34
C CYS A 67 17.00 -5.63 7.87
N GLY A 68 15.76 -6.07 7.78
CA GLY A 68 14.58 -5.34 8.24
C GLY A 68 14.43 -5.29 9.76
N VAL A 69 13.25 -4.94 10.20
CA VAL A 69 12.89 -4.80 11.62
C VAL A 69 12.56 -6.17 12.20
N ASP A 70 13.20 -6.52 13.32
CA ASP A 70 12.99 -7.82 13.98
C ASP A 70 11.51 -8.06 14.33
N GLY A 71 10.98 -9.21 13.93
CA GLY A 71 9.58 -9.59 14.14
C GLY A 71 8.59 -8.95 13.17
N LEU A 72 9.01 -8.03 12.30
CA LEU A 72 8.14 -7.39 11.32
C LEU A 72 7.89 -8.29 10.12
N ILE A 73 6.62 -8.44 9.75
CA ILE A 73 6.16 -9.08 8.52
C ILE A 73 5.36 -8.04 7.73
N ALA A 74 6.02 -7.40 6.78
CA ALA A 74 5.39 -6.44 5.90
C ALA A 74 4.88 -7.12 4.61
N SER A 75 3.77 -6.62 4.07
CA SER A 75 3.19 -7.11 2.82
C SER A 75 2.64 -5.98 1.96
N ALA A 76 2.89 -6.05 0.65
CA ALA A 76 2.24 -5.23 -0.34
C ALA A 76 0.84 -5.78 -0.63
N VAL A 77 -0.17 -4.93 -0.55
CA VAL A 77 -1.57 -5.30 -0.76
C VAL A 77 -2.09 -4.54 -1.98
N SER A 78 -2.61 -5.29 -2.95
CA SER A 78 -3.26 -4.70 -4.13
C SER A 78 -4.49 -3.90 -3.71
N SER A 79 -4.71 -2.78 -4.39
CA SER A 79 -5.84 -1.87 -4.19
C SER A 79 -6.23 -1.19 -5.49
N ARG A 80 -7.20 -0.29 -5.42
CA ARG A 80 -7.54 0.58 -6.55
C ARG A 80 -6.58 1.77 -6.72
N GLY A 81 -5.74 2.07 -5.73
CA GLY A 81 -4.74 3.13 -5.80
C GLY A 81 -4.92 4.23 -4.74
N SER A 82 -4.53 5.46 -5.06
CA SER A 82 -4.33 6.55 -4.11
C SER A 82 -5.50 6.82 -3.18
N VAL A 83 -6.71 6.98 -3.71
CA VAL A 83 -7.91 7.30 -2.90
C VAL A 83 -8.30 6.13 -2.02
N ASP A 84 -8.24 4.90 -2.55
CA ASP A 84 -8.54 3.68 -1.80
C ASP A 84 -7.55 3.48 -0.64
N ASN A 85 -6.26 3.70 -0.89
CA ASN A 85 -5.21 3.59 0.12
C ASN A 85 -5.37 4.61 1.24
N VAL A 86 -5.59 5.88 0.89
CA VAL A 86 -5.80 6.95 1.87
C VAL A 86 -7.03 6.66 2.74
N ASN A 87 -8.14 6.25 2.16
CA ASN A 87 -9.34 5.89 2.91
C ASN A 87 -9.10 4.66 3.81
N ALA A 88 -8.36 3.65 3.35
CA ALA A 88 -8.04 2.47 4.13
C ALA A 88 -7.11 2.80 5.32
N ILE A 89 -6.20 3.75 5.17
CA ILE A 89 -5.34 4.24 6.27
C ILE A 89 -6.18 5.02 7.28
N ILE A 90 -7.03 5.93 6.83
CA ILE A 90 -7.91 6.74 7.70
C ILE A 90 -8.82 5.84 8.53
N SER A 91 -9.34 4.76 7.94
CA SER A 91 -10.22 3.81 8.63
C SER A 91 -9.47 2.76 9.47
N GLY A 92 -8.13 2.77 9.50
CA GLY A 92 -7.32 1.80 10.23
C GLY A 92 -7.22 0.40 9.60
N LEU A 93 -7.70 0.23 8.37
CA LEU A 93 -7.63 -1.04 7.65
C LEU A 93 -6.22 -1.35 7.12
N ARG A 94 -5.38 -0.33 6.95
CA ARG A 94 -3.99 -0.45 6.49
C ARG A 94 -3.07 0.44 7.31
N ASN A 95 -1.82 0.00 7.43
CA ASN A 95 -0.82 0.75 8.19
C ASN A 95 -0.20 1.88 7.35
N SER A 96 -0.05 1.66 6.05
CA SER A 96 0.51 2.61 5.09
C SER A 96 -0.01 2.36 3.68
N GLY A 97 0.35 3.22 2.74
CA GLY A 97 0.01 3.02 1.33
C GLY A 97 0.61 4.09 0.44
N PHE A 98 0.69 3.77 -0.83
CA PHE A 98 1.06 4.70 -1.87
C PHE A 98 -0.10 5.65 -2.16
N ALA A 99 0.21 6.90 -2.37
CA ALA A 99 -0.75 7.90 -2.82
C ALA A 99 -0.05 9.00 -3.62
N GLN A 100 -0.73 9.53 -4.61
CA GLN A 100 -0.34 10.77 -5.26
C GLN A 100 -0.38 11.91 -4.24
N SER A 101 0.51 12.88 -4.43
CA SER A 101 0.71 13.98 -3.47
C SER A 101 -0.52 14.86 -3.32
N ASP A 102 -1.26 15.10 -4.39
CA ASP A 102 -2.51 15.88 -4.41
C ASP A 102 -3.62 15.17 -3.60
N VAL A 103 -3.85 13.87 -3.83
CA VAL A 103 -4.83 13.07 -3.08
C VAL A 103 -4.50 13.06 -1.59
N ALA A 104 -3.23 12.88 -1.24
CA ALA A 104 -2.78 12.90 0.16
C ALA A 104 -2.97 14.30 0.79
N TYR A 105 -2.64 15.37 0.05
CA TYR A 105 -2.82 16.74 0.49
C TYR A 105 -4.29 17.08 0.70
N TRP A 106 -5.16 16.75 -0.24
CA TRP A 106 -6.60 17.03 -0.12
C TRP A 106 -7.24 16.25 1.03
N ALA A 107 -6.84 15.00 1.24
CA ALA A 107 -7.31 14.23 2.40
C ALA A 107 -6.86 14.87 3.71
N TYR A 108 -5.61 15.32 3.81
CA TYR A 108 -5.08 15.97 5.01
C TYR A 108 -5.74 17.33 5.28
N THR A 109 -6.09 18.10 4.23
CA THR A 109 -6.66 19.44 4.34
C THR A 109 -8.18 19.49 4.30
N GLY A 110 -8.86 18.46 3.79
CA GLY A 110 -10.31 18.47 3.52
C GLY A 110 -10.66 19.36 2.33
N THR A 111 -9.78 19.46 1.34
CA THR A 111 -9.95 20.32 0.15
C THR A 111 -9.99 19.49 -1.14
N GLY A 112 -10.03 20.15 -2.30
CA GLY A 112 -10.04 19.50 -3.61
C GLY A 112 -11.14 18.44 -3.71
N THR A 113 -10.81 17.25 -4.19
CA THR A 113 -11.77 16.13 -4.33
C THR A 113 -12.22 15.53 -2.99
N MET A 114 -11.61 15.94 -1.88
CA MET A 114 -12.01 15.57 -0.52
C MET A 114 -12.79 16.68 0.19
N ALA A 115 -13.18 17.75 -0.52
CA ALA A 115 -13.97 18.85 0.04
C ALA A 115 -15.29 18.33 0.64
N GLY A 116 -15.64 18.85 1.82
CA GLY A 116 -16.81 18.42 2.58
C GLY A 116 -16.61 17.17 3.46
N LYS A 117 -15.45 16.54 3.41
CA LYS A 117 -15.05 15.49 4.35
C LYS A 117 -14.22 16.07 5.49
N GLU A 118 -14.25 15.40 6.64
CA GLU A 118 -13.39 15.76 7.77
C GLU A 118 -11.91 15.63 7.39
N PRO A 119 -11.09 16.67 7.61
CA PRO A 119 -9.66 16.63 7.33
C PRO A 119 -8.93 15.53 8.10
N ALA A 120 -8.22 14.69 7.41
CA ALA A 120 -7.48 13.56 8.00
C ALA A 120 -6.14 14.00 8.61
N LYS A 121 -6.15 14.80 9.67
CA LYS A 121 -4.96 15.38 10.32
C LYS A 121 -4.01 14.34 10.93
N GLY A 122 -4.45 13.08 11.06
CA GLY A 122 -3.63 11.95 11.48
C GLY A 122 -2.69 11.41 10.42
N LEU A 123 -2.89 11.72 9.14
CA LEU A 123 -2.01 11.26 8.06
C LEU A 123 -0.58 11.80 8.22
N ARG A 124 0.40 10.98 7.84
CA ARG A 124 1.82 11.37 7.82
C ARG A 124 2.45 10.85 6.54
N THR A 125 3.23 11.70 5.87
CA THR A 125 4.08 11.30 4.76
C THR A 125 5.34 10.63 5.32
N ILE A 126 5.67 9.44 4.83
CA ILE A 126 6.88 8.71 5.20
C ILE A 126 8.03 9.10 4.27
N ALA A 127 7.77 9.10 2.96
CA ALA A 127 8.75 9.45 1.94
C ALA A 127 8.06 9.89 0.64
N ALA A 128 8.74 10.73 -0.14
CA ALA A 128 8.48 10.91 -1.57
C ALA A 128 9.34 9.91 -2.33
N LEU A 129 8.75 9.09 -3.17
CA LEU A 129 9.44 7.96 -3.81
C LEU A 129 9.85 8.25 -5.25
N PHE A 130 8.94 8.71 -6.08
CA PHE A 130 9.17 9.00 -7.49
C PHE A 130 8.13 10.00 -8.01
N GLU A 131 8.45 10.65 -9.13
CA GLU A 131 7.53 11.51 -9.84
C GLU A 131 6.56 10.68 -10.67
N GLU A 132 5.32 11.14 -10.77
CA GLU A 132 4.28 10.55 -11.60
C GLU A 132 3.84 11.54 -12.68
N HIS A 133 3.96 11.13 -13.93
CA HIS A 133 3.55 11.92 -15.07
C HIS A 133 2.25 11.38 -15.64
N ILE A 134 1.32 12.28 -15.97
CA ILE A 134 0.08 11.92 -16.63
C ILE A 134 0.32 11.85 -18.13
N HIS A 135 -0.07 10.75 -18.74
CA HIS A 135 -0.01 10.54 -20.18
C HIS A 135 -1.41 10.31 -20.75
N LEU A 136 -1.83 11.18 -21.66
CA LEU A 136 -3.00 10.94 -22.50
C LEU A 136 -2.52 10.22 -23.78
N VAL A 137 -3.00 9.00 -24.02
CA VAL A 137 -2.61 8.18 -25.15
C VAL A 137 -3.81 7.92 -26.05
N ALA A 138 -3.65 8.15 -27.34
CA ALA A 138 -4.65 7.87 -28.36
C ALA A 138 -4.00 7.14 -29.56
N LEU A 139 -4.80 6.39 -30.32
CA LEU A 139 -4.31 5.81 -31.56
C LEU A 139 -3.98 6.93 -32.57
N ALA A 140 -2.92 6.75 -33.34
CA ALA A 140 -2.43 7.77 -34.27
C ALA A 140 -3.46 8.17 -35.33
N ASP A 141 -4.32 7.24 -35.73
CA ASP A 141 -5.39 7.45 -36.73
C ASP A 141 -6.76 7.77 -36.13
N SER A 142 -6.84 7.98 -34.81
CA SER A 142 -8.09 8.25 -34.10
C SER A 142 -8.67 9.65 -34.37
N GLY A 143 -7.86 10.57 -34.92
CA GLY A 143 -8.20 11.97 -35.10
C GLY A 143 -8.25 12.79 -33.78
N ILE A 144 -7.75 12.22 -32.65
CA ILE A 144 -7.64 12.89 -31.36
C ILE A 144 -6.29 13.59 -31.28
N ASN A 145 -6.30 14.93 -31.25
CA ASN A 145 -5.12 15.80 -31.18
C ASN A 145 -5.10 16.66 -29.92
N SER A 146 -6.23 16.73 -29.22
CA SER A 146 -6.40 17.51 -27.99
C SER A 146 -7.39 16.83 -27.04
N VAL A 147 -7.45 17.29 -25.80
CA VAL A 147 -8.45 16.82 -24.83
C VAL A 147 -9.88 17.12 -25.31
N ALA A 148 -10.10 18.25 -26.00
CA ALA A 148 -11.41 18.61 -26.52
C ALA A 148 -11.97 17.59 -27.55
N ASP A 149 -11.09 16.88 -28.28
CA ASP A 149 -11.49 15.87 -29.25
C ASP A 149 -12.01 14.57 -28.60
N LEU A 150 -11.88 14.45 -27.29
CA LEU A 150 -12.42 13.31 -26.53
C LEU A 150 -13.95 13.32 -26.44
N LYS A 151 -14.61 14.43 -26.73
CA LYS A 151 -16.07 14.53 -26.70
C LYS A 151 -16.73 13.45 -27.58
N GLY A 152 -17.62 12.64 -26.98
CA GLY A 152 -18.29 11.54 -27.64
C GLY A 152 -17.41 10.31 -27.90
N LYS A 153 -16.14 10.29 -27.47
CA LYS A 153 -15.24 9.15 -27.63
C LYS A 153 -15.32 8.20 -26.43
N ARG A 154 -14.87 6.97 -26.65
CA ARG A 154 -14.63 6.01 -25.56
C ARG A 154 -13.27 6.32 -24.92
N VAL A 155 -13.26 6.57 -23.63
CA VAL A 155 -12.05 6.99 -22.91
C VAL A 155 -11.95 6.18 -21.61
N SER A 156 -10.84 5.51 -21.40
CA SER A 156 -10.53 4.88 -20.13
C SER A 156 -10.03 5.94 -19.16
N LEU A 157 -10.70 6.06 -18.01
CA LEU A 157 -10.34 6.96 -16.92
C LEU A 157 -9.69 6.21 -15.75
N ASP A 158 -9.43 4.90 -15.90
CA ASP A 158 -9.13 3.99 -14.80
C ASP A 158 -10.36 3.77 -13.87
N GLU A 159 -10.20 3.10 -12.75
CA GLU A 159 -11.29 2.76 -11.84
C GLU A 159 -11.51 3.81 -10.74
N PRO A 160 -12.76 4.07 -10.33
CA PRO A 160 -13.04 4.90 -9.17
C PRO A 160 -12.29 4.39 -7.91
N GLY A 161 -11.56 5.30 -7.27
CA GLY A 161 -10.67 4.97 -6.15
C GLY A 161 -9.19 5.04 -6.50
N SER A 162 -8.84 5.10 -7.80
CA SER A 162 -7.48 5.39 -8.25
C SER A 162 -7.19 6.90 -8.24
N GLY A 163 -5.91 7.26 -8.22
CA GLY A 163 -5.49 8.64 -8.44
C GLY A 163 -5.67 9.03 -9.90
N THR A 164 -5.36 8.12 -10.84
CA THR A 164 -5.57 8.33 -12.27
C THR A 164 -7.00 8.73 -12.61
N TYR A 165 -8.00 8.09 -11.98
CA TYR A 165 -9.40 8.47 -12.15
C TYR A 165 -9.67 9.91 -11.70
N VAL A 166 -9.08 10.33 -10.61
CA VAL A 166 -9.19 11.71 -10.12
C VAL A 166 -8.60 12.69 -11.11
N ASP A 167 -7.36 12.47 -11.52
CA ASP A 167 -6.62 13.34 -12.44
C ASP A 167 -7.28 13.42 -13.82
N ALA A 168 -7.76 12.28 -14.33
CA ALA A 168 -8.46 12.24 -15.62
C ALA A 168 -9.72 13.13 -15.60
N ASN A 169 -10.51 13.07 -14.52
CA ASN A 169 -11.68 13.94 -14.40
C ASN A 169 -11.29 15.43 -14.29
N LEU A 170 -10.25 15.76 -13.53
CA LEU A 170 -9.76 17.13 -13.42
C LEU A 170 -9.24 17.67 -14.77
N ILE A 171 -8.57 16.84 -15.56
CA ILE A 171 -8.12 17.19 -16.91
C ILE A 171 -9.31 17.44 -17.84
N LEU A 172 -10.34 16.60 -17.80
CA LEU A 172 -11.56 16.82 -18.56
C LEU A 172 -12.20 18.16 -18.18
N GLU A 173 -12.43 18.41 -16.89
CA GLU A 173 -13.03 19.62 -16.37
C GLU A 173 -12.24 20.88 -16.76
N ALA A 174 -10.91 20.85 -16.64
CA ALA A 174 -10.03 21.95 -17.03
C ALA A 174 -10.10 22.28 -18.53
N ASN A 175 -10.56 21.33 -19.35
CA ASN A 175 -10.75 21.50 -20.80
C ASN A 175 -12.24 21.66 -21.21
N GLY A 176 -13.13 21.94 -20.25
CA GLY A 176 -14.55 22.16 -20.50
C GLY A 176 -15.34 20.89 -20.83
N LEU A 177 -14.81 19.72 -20.49
CA LEU A 177 -15.47 18.44 -20.63
C LEU A 177 -15.84 17.87 -19.26
N SER A 178 -16.74 16.89 -19.26
CA SER A 178 -17.10 16.10 -18.10
C SER A 178 -17.29 14.63 -18.51
N ALA A 179 -17.31 13.71 -17.54
CA ALA A 179 -17.38 12.28 -17.82
C ALA A 179 -18.67 11.87 -18.57
N ASP A 180 -19.76 12.64 -18.47
CA ASP A 180 -21.01 12.42 -19.20
C ASP A 180 -20.92 12.88 -20.68
N MET A 181 -19.93 13.67 -21.05
CA MET A 181 -19.67 14.07 -22.43
C MET A 181 -18.84 13.06 -23.23
N ILE A 182 -18.38 11.99 -22.59
CA ILE A 182 -17.60 10.89 -23.17
C ILE A 182 -18.29 9.55 -22.89
N THR A 183 -17.86 8.49 -23.49
CA THR A 183 -18.18 7.13 -23.03
C THR A 183 -17.06 6.71 -22.06
N ALA A 184 -17.24 6.98 -20.78
CA ALA A 184 -16.26 6.71 -19.75
C ALA A 184 -16.15 5.20 -19.48
N GLU A 185 -14.95 4.67 -19.52
CA GLU A 185 -14.64 3.26 -19.23
C GLU A 185 -13.78 3.16 -17.98
N ALA A 186 -14.17 2.28 -17.07
CA ALA A 186 -13.43 2.00 -15.83
C ALA A 186 -12.53 0.78 -16.02
N LEU A 187 -11.58 0.86 -16.96
CA LEU A 187 -10.67 -0.22 -17.28
C LEU A 187 -9.49 -0.22 -16.32
N LYS A 188 -9.24 -1.37 -15.71
CA LYS A 188 -8.02 -1.59 -14.93
C LYS A 188 -6.83 -1.81 -15.86
N GLY A 189 -5.63 -1.37 -15.45
CA GLY A 189 -4.41 -1.60 -16.22
C GLY A 189 -4.03 -3.06 -16.45
N THR A 190 -4.82 -3.99 -15.89
CA THR A 190 -4.72 -5.44 -16.10
C THR A 190 -5.80 -6.00 -17.03
N ALA A 191 -6.64 -5.14 -17.60
CA ALA A 191 -7.73 -5.53 -18.50
C ALA A 191 -7.27 -5.69 -19.95
#